data_93a07f96138c734c8ac0e208af125e63
#
_entry.id   93a07f96138c734c8ac0e208af125e63
#
_cell.length_a   1.000
_cell.length_b   1.000
_cell.length_c   1.000
_cell.angle_alpha   90.00
_cell.angle_beta   90.00
_cell.angle_gamma   90.00
#
_symmetry.space_group_name_H-M   'P 1'
#
loop_
_entity.id
_entity.type
_entity.pdbx_description
1 polymer ?
#
loop_
_entity_poly.entity_id
_entity_poly.type
_entity_poly.pdbx_seq_one_letter_code
_entity_poly.pdbx_strand_id
1 'polypeptide(L)'
;LIHTKVVECYSSQGYEVIRQPHAHQLPFNLNTYSPDLLVKISESQGLIVAIKDRANNLEVAHYRTLAQRVAEHSGWRFLLITGEDATPIAEEDIADDKLTRSQILHRKERIAKLISIGEHEPAFLSLWIFAEVLMRRHARQALIPIDRLPTILMIHHLYDQSEISIDQFERAIALNEIRNRVAHGFPVKSINLNEAIEKLLNLVDEFIAMEKP
;
A
#
# COMPACT_ATOMS: atom_id res chain seq x y z
N LEU A 1 -21.38 0.27 -9.56
CA LEU A 1 -20.38 1.23 -10.07
C LEU A 1 -18.94 0.82 -9.68
N ILE A 2 -18.66 0.48 -8.40
CA ILE A 2 -17.32 0.07 -7.93
C ILE A 2 -16.93 -1.27 -8.54
N HIS A 3 -17.78 -2.28 -8.44
CA HIS A 3 -17.55 -3.62 -9.01
C HIS A 3 -17.14 -3.57 -10.48
N THR A 4 -17.80 -2.72 -11.28
CA THR A 4 -17.50 -2.60 -12.71
C THR A 4 -16.11 -2.03 -12.96
N LYS A 5 -15.75 -0.96 -12.23
CA LYS A 5 -14.42 -0.33 -12.33
C LYS A 5 -13.28 -1.27 -11.93
N VAL A 6 -13.46 -2.02 -10.85
CA VAL A 6 -12.48 -2.99 -10.37
C VAL A 6 -12.27 -4.10 -11.40
N VAL A 7 -13.36 -4.61 -11.98
CA VAL A 7 -13.30 -5.63 -13.03
C VAL A 7 -12.61 -5.09 -14.29
N GLU A 8 -12.95 -3.88 -14.74
CA GLU A 8 -12.31 -3.24 -15.89
C GLU A 8 -10.82 -3.04 -15.66
N CYS A 9 -10.43 -2.61 -14.46
CA CYS A 9 -9.03 -2.41 -14.07
C CYS A 9 -8.21 -3.68 -14.23
N TYR A 10 -8.66 -4.81 -13.67
CA TYR A 10 -7.92 -6.07 -13.76
C TYR A 10 -8.01 -6.73 -15.13
N SER A 11 -9.16 -6.61 -15.82
CA SER A 11 -9.30 -7.14 -17.17
C SER A 11 -8.43 -6.40 -18.19
N SER A 12 -8.24 -5.09 -18.04
CA SER A 12 -7.35 -4.30 -18.90
C SER A 12 -5.87 -4.67 -18.73
N GLN A 13 -5.51 -5.24 -17.59
CA GLN A 13 -4.17 -5.80 -17.30
C GLN A 13 -3.99 -7.23 -17.85
N GLY A 14 -5.02 -7.79 -18.50
CA GLY A 14 -4.98 -9.11 -19.10
C GLY A 14 -5.28 -10.26 -18.12
N TYR A 15 -5.77 -9.98 -16.92
CA TYR A 15 -6.11 -11.01 -15.94
C TYR A 15 -7.53 -11.57 -16.16
N GLU A 16 -7.71 -12.85 -15.81
CA GLU A 16 -9.03 -13.48 -15.77
C GLU A 16 -9.77 -13.04 -14.51
N VAL A 17 -10.94 -12.40 -14.67
CA VAL A 17 -11.75 -11.90 -13.56
C VAL A 17 -13.08 -12.62 -13.50
N ILE A 18 -13.32 -13.36 -12.43
CA ILE A 18 -14.56 -14.09 -12.16
C ILE A 18 -15.37 -13.32 -11.12
N ARG A 19 -16.56 -12.88 -11.48
CA ARG A 19 -17.50 -12.20 -10.57
C ARG A 19 -18.27 -13.21 -9.76
N GLN A 20 -18.41 -12.99 -8.44
CA GLN A 20 -19.15 -13.85 -7.52
C GLN A 20 -18.81 -15.33 -7.73
N PRO A 21 -17.52 -15.71 -7.58
CA PRO A 21 -17.08 -17.07 -7.89
C PRO A 21 -17.81 -18.08 -6.99
N HIS A 22 -18.28 -19.17 -7.60
CA HIS A 22 -18.80 -20.31 -6.86
C HIS A 22 -17.66 -21.06 -6.14
N ALA A 23 -18.01 -21.81 -5.09
CA ALA A 23 -17.03 -22.54 -4.27
C ALA A 23 -16.09 -23.46 -5.10
N HIS A 24 -16.59 -24.06 -6.18
CA HIS A 24 -15.79 -24.92 -7.06
C HIS A 24 -14.83 -24.18 -8.00
N GLN A 25 -14.97 -22.86 -8.13
CA GLN A 25 -14.10 -21.99 -8.92
C GLN A 25 -12.96 -21.39 -8.07
N LEU A 26 -13.08 -21.48 -6.73
CA LEU A 26 -12.06 -20.99 -5.82
C LEU A 26 -10.86 -21.95 -5.80
N PRO A 27 -9.64 -21.43 -5.68
CA PRO A 27 -8.41 -22.24 -5.65
C PRO A 27 -8.28 -23.07 -4.38
N PHE A 28 -8.99 -22.69 -3.32
CA PHE A 28 -9.01 -23.35 -2.01
C PHE A 28 -10.31 -23.00 -1.24
N ASN A 29 -10.56 -23.72 -0.18
CA ASN A 29 -11.78 -23.54 0.60
C ASN A 29 -11.71 -22.30 1.51
N LEU A 30 -12.62 -21.35 1.28
CA LEU A 30 -12.80 -20.15 2.12
C LEU A 30 -13.89 -20.31 3.19
N ASN A 31 -14.30 -21.56 3.47
CA ASN A 31 -15.43 -21.91 4.36
C ASN A 31 -16.75 -21.26 3.87
N THR A 32 -17.36 -20.46 4.74
CA THR A 32 -18.64 -19.78 4.45
C THR A 32 -18.47 -18.45 3.71
N TYR A 33 -17.25 -18.04 3.44
CA TYR A 33 -17.00 -16.76 2.78
C TYR A 33 -17.10 -16.87 1.26
N SER A 34 -17.91 -15.97 0.67
CA SER A 34 -18.04 -15.80 -0.78
C SER A 34 -17.44 -14.46 -1.19
N PRO A 35 -16.31 -14.44 -1.92
CA PRO A 35 -15.69 -13.20 -2.38
C PRO A 35 -16.52 -12.56 -3.51
N ASP A 36 -16.41 -11.24 -3.64
CA ASP A 36 -17.07 -10.50 -4.71
C ASP A 36 -16.41 -10.77 -6.07
N LEU A 37 -15.06 -10.90 -6.09
CA LEU A 37 -14.30 -11.23 -7.29
C LEU A 37 -13.19 -12.23 -6.97
N LEU A 38 -12.87 -13.06 -7.96
CA LEU A 38 -11.66 -13.84 -8.06
C LEU A 38 -10.87 -13.33 -9.28
N VAL A 39 -9.67 -12.85 -9.05
CA VAL A 39 -8.76 -12.41 -10.13
C VAL A 39 -7.64 -13.44 -10.25
N LYS A 40 -7.52 -14.09 -11.39
CA LYS A 40 -6.46 -15.04 -11.67
C LYS A 40 -5.37 -14.36 -12.49
N ILE A 41 -4.16 -14.32 -11.93
CA ILE A 41 -2.95 -13.81 -12.58
C ILE A 41 -2.26 -14.95 -13.32
N SER A 42 -2.30 -16.15 -12.73
CA SER A 42 -1.87 -17.43 -13.32
C SER A 42 -2.68 -18.58 -12.70
N GLU A 43 -2.36 -19.84 -13.05
CA GLU A 43 -3.01 -21.00 -12.44
C GLU A 43 -2.79 -21.11 -10.93
N SER A 44 -1.62 -20.62 -10.43
CA SER A 44 -1.22 -20.72 -9.02
C SER A 44 -1.20 -19.38 -8.29
N GLN A 45 -1.57 -18.27 -8.95
CA GLN A 45 -1.48 -16.93 -8.38
C GLN A 45 -2.73 -16.12 -8.68
N GLY A 46 -3.19 -15.35 -7.70
CA GLY A 46 -4.33 -14.49 -7.90
C GLY A 46 -4.76 -13.74 -6.63
N LEU A 47 -5.91 -13.08 -6.75
CA LEU A 47 -6.50 -12.25 -5.72
C LEU A 47 -7.90 -12.73 -5.37
N ILE A 48 -8.19 -12.80 -4.07
CA ILE A 48 -9.53 -12.95 -3.52
C ILE A 48 -9.99 -11.55 -3.13
N VAL A 49 -11.00 -11.00 -3.79
CA VAL A 49 -11.39 -9.60 -3.62
C VAL A 49 -12.75 -9.49 -2.95
N ALA A 50 -12.81 -8.69 -1.89
CA ALA A 50 -14.03 -8.21 -1.25
C ALA A 50 -14.26 -6.75 -1.62
N ILE A 51 -15.50 -6.37 -1.93
CA ILE A 51 -15.86 -5.00 -2.28
C ILE A 51 -16.94 -4.50 -1.32
N LYS A 52 -16.72 -3.35 -0.68
CA LYS A 52 -17.68 -2.70 0.22
C LYS A 52 -17.93 -1.26 -0.22
N ASP A 53 -19.18 -0.83 -0.21
CA ASP A 53 -19.56 0.52 -0.65
C ASP A 53 -19.04 1.62 0.29
N ARG A 54 -18.82 1.31 1.56
CA ARG A 54 -18.32 2.25 2.58
C ARG A 54 -17.40 1.57 3.57
N ALA A 55 -16.38 2.29 4.05
CA ALA A 55 -15.48 1.84 5.11
C ALA A 55 -16.16 1.83 6.51
N ASN A 56 -17.29 2.54 6.67
CA ASN A 56 -18.02 2.60 7.93
C ASN A 56 -18.66 1.23 8.23
N ASN A 57 -18.35 0.66 9.40
CA ASN A 57 -18.82 -0.66 9.89
C ASN A 57 -18.10 -1.88 9.27
N LEU A 58 -16.84 -1.74 8.87
CA LEU A 58 -16.05 -2.90 8.50
C LEU A 58 -15.75 -3.76 9.74
N GLU A 59 -16.10 -5.03 9.68
CA GLU A 59 -15.66 -6.03 10.66
C GLU A 59 -14.17 -6.36 10.41
N VAL A 60 -13.29 -5.44 10.79
CA VAL A 60 -11.84 -5.52 10.53
C VAL A 60 -11.26 -6.86 10.97
N ALA A 61 -11.68 -7.38 12.13
CA ALA A 61 -11.23 -8.66 12.65
C ALA A 61 -11.59 -9.83 11.70
N HIS A 62 -12.77 -9.80 11.09
CA HIS A 62 -13.21 -10.81 10.13
C HIS A 62 -12.33 -10.80 8.87
N TYR A 63 -12.09 -9.62 8.30
CA TYR A 63 -11.27 -9.50 7.09
C TYR A 63 -9.79 -9.81 7.34
N ARG A 64 -9.27 -9.48 8.53
CA ARG A 64 -7.92 -9.88 8.94
C ARG A 64 -7.78 -11.40 8.99
N THR A 65 -8.72 -12.10 9.62
CA THR A 65 -8.72 -13.57 9.68
C THR A 65 -8.77 -14.18 8.27
N LEU A 66 -9.55 -13.58 7.38
CA LEU A 66 -9.66 -14.02 6.00
C LEU A 66 -8.36 -13.80 5.22
N ALA A 67 -7.74 -12.62 5.37
CA ALA A 67 -6.45 -12.31 4.76
C ALA A 67 -5.35 -13.27 5.22
N GLN A 68 -5.27 -13.57 6.53
CA GLN A 68 -4.34 -14.56 7.08
C GLN A 68 -4.54 -15.94 6.47
N ARG A 69 -5.78 -16.40 6.36
CA ARG A 69 -6.10 -17.70 5.74
C ARG A 69 -5.71 -17.75 4.27
N VAL A 70 -5.98 -16.69 3.51
CA VAL A 70 -5.58 -16.62 2.10
C VAL A 70 -4.05 -16.62 1.97
N ALA A 71 -3.34 -15.94 2.87
CA ALA A 71 -1.87 -15.88 2.89
C ALA A 71 -1.20 -17.24 3.19
N GLU A 72 -1.92 -18.21 3.80
CA GLU A 72 -1.42 -19.59 3.94
C GLU A 72 -1.23 -20.29 2.59
N HIS A 73 -1.87 -19.79 1.52
CA HIS A 73 -1.79 -20.32 0.17
C HIS A 73 -0.85 -19.47 -0.68
N SER A 74 0.38 -19.97 -0.86
CA SER A 74 1.42 -19.28 -1.65
C SER A 74 0.90 -18.82 -3.04
N GLY A 75 1.16 -17.56 -3.37
CA GLY A 75 0.69 -16.96 -4.63
C GLY A 75 -0.71 -16.36 -4.59
N TRP A 76 -1.49 -16.56 -3.49
CA TRP A 76 -2.82 -16.01 -3.34
C TRP A 76 -2.85 -14.89 -2.31
N ARG A 77 -3.65 -13.86 -2.60
CA ARG A 77 -3.76 -12.67 -1.73
C ARG A 77 -5.21 -12.27 -1.56
N PHE A 78 -5.53 -11.75 -0.38
CA PHE A 78 -6.84 -11.17 -0.09
C PHE A 78 -6.80 -9.66 -0.23
N LEU A 79 -7.81 -9.08 -0.88
CA LEU A 79 -7.96 -7.64 -1.06
C LEU A 79 -9.35 -7.20 -0.63
N LEU A 80 -9.41 -6.17 0.21
CA LEU A 80 -10.64 -5.44 0.54
C LEU A 80 -10.62 -4.07 -0.15
N ILE A 81 -11.60 -3.82 -0.99
CA ILE A 81 -11.80 -2.52 -1.69
C ILE A 81 -13.02 -1.83 -1.09
N THR A 82 -12.90 -0.56 -0.76
CA THR A 82 -14.02 0.25 -0.26
C THR A 82 -14.44 1.32 -1.28
N GLY A 83 -15.68 1.83 -1.15
CA GLY A 83 -16.22 2.82 -2.10
C GLY A 83 -15.51 4.16 -2.10
N GLU A 84 -14.79 4.45 -1.02
CA GLU A 84 -13.93 5.63 -0.92
C GLU A 84 -12.67 5.50 -1.78
N ASP A 85 -12.28 4.27 -2.12
CA ASP A 85 -11.14 3.94 -2.99
C ASP A 85 -11.47 4.14 -4.49
N ALA A 86 -12.72 4.44 -4.82
CA ALA A 86 -13.22 4.46 -6.20
C ALA A 86 -13.14 5.82 -6.91
N THR A 87 -12.51 6.83 -6.34
CA THR A 87 -12.27 8.11 -7.03
C THR A 87 -11.17 7.95 -8.10
N PRO A 88 -11.40 8.39 -9.35
CA PRO A 88 -10.36 8.32 -10.36
C PRO A 88 -9.18 9.23 -9.97
N ILE A 89 -8.04 8.66 -9.71
CA ILE A 89 -6.76 9.38 -9.83
C ILE A 89 -6.52 9.47 -11.34
N ALA A 90 -6.26 10.66 -11.85
CA ALA A 90 -5.93 10.84 -13.25
C ALA A 90 -4.71 9.97 -13.60
N GLU A 91 -4.71 9.37 -14.80
CA GLU A 91 -3.59 8.53 -15.28
C GLU A 91 -2.23 9.28 -15.23
N GLU A 92 -2.25 10.60 -15.19
CA GLU A 92 -1.08 11.47 -15.04
C GLU A 92 -0.40 11.34 -13.67
N ASP A 93 -1.15 10.94 -12.60
CA ASP A 93 -0.56 10.72 -11.27
C ASP A 93 0.17 9.37 -11.16
N ILE A 94 -0.04 8.46 -12.13
CA ILE A 94 0.66 7.18 -12.23
C ILE A 94 2.09 7.34 -12.79
N ALA A 95 2.40 8.50 -13.34
CA ALA A 95 3.72 8.80 -13.93
C ALA A 95 4.88 8.80 -12.90
N ASP A 96 4.59 8.78 -11.60
CA ASP A 96 5.61 8.70 -10.53
C ASP A 96 6.18 7.26 -10.35
N ASP A 97 5.66 6.28 -11.10
CA ASP A 97 6.11 4.88 -11.05
C ASP A 97 7.48 4.64 -11.68
N LYS A 98 8.01 5.64 -12.38
CA LYS A 98 9.31 5.57 -13.07
C LYS A 98 10.35 6.50 -12.48
N LEU A 99 10.43 6.59 -11.16
CA LEU A 99 11.55 7.30 -10.55
C LEU A 99 12.87 6.63 -10.98
N THR A 100 13.58 7.31 -11.86
CA THR A 100 14.92 6.88 -12.24
C THR A 100 15.86 7.00 -11.05
N ARG A 101 16.96 6.23 -11.05
CA ARG A 101 18.00 6.34 -10.02
C ARG A 101 18.49 7.79 -9.86
N SER A 102 18.57 8.55 -10.95
CA SER A 102 18.94 9.98 -10.92
C SER A 102 17.93 10.83 -10.18
N GLN A 103 16.64 10.60 -10.38
CA GLN A 103 15.56 11.31 -9.69
C GLN A 103 15.53 10.98 -8.19
N ILE A 104 15.80 9.73 -7.82
CA ILE A 104 15.93 9.29 -6.43
C ILE A 104 17.08 10.06 -5.74
N LEU A 105 18.26 10.08 -6.36
CA LEU A 105 19.42 10.81 -5.84
C LEU A 105 19.14 12.31 -5.69
N HIS A 106 18.55 12.94 -6.70
CA HIS A 106 18.21 14.36 -6.67
C HIS A 106 17.18 14.69 -5.57
N ARG A 107 16.18 13.84 -5.34
CA ARG A 107 15.24 14.03 -4.22
C ARG A 107 15.96 13.93 -2.86
N LYS A 108 16.86 12.95 -2.68
CA LYS A 108 17.67 12.83 -1.45
C LYS A 108 18.54 14.06 -1.21
N GLU A 109 19.21 14.60 -2.23
CA GLU A 109 20.00 15.81 -2.13
C GLU A 109 19.17 17.03 -1.70
N ARG A 110 17.97 17.21 -2.26
CA ARG A 110 17.06 18.30 -1.88
C ARG A 110 16.62 18.18 -0.42
N ILE A 111 16.31 16.98 0.05
CA ILE A 111 15.93 16.72 1.44
C ILE A 111 17.11 17.00 2.37
N ALA A 112 18.33 16.54 2.03
CA ALA A 112 19.53 16.81 2.79
C ALA A 112 19.80 18.33 2.91
N LYS A 113 19.52 19.10 1.87
CA LYS A 113 19.62 20.57 1.92
C LYS A 113 18.62 21.19 2.90
N LEU A 114 17.38 20.73 2.91
CA LEU A 114 16.37 21.22 3.88
C LEU A 114 16.83 20.93 5.32
N ILE A 115 17.35 19.73 5.58
CA ILE A 115 17.88 19.35 6.91
C ILE A 115 19.05 20.27 7.30
N SER A 116 19.98 20.55 6.37
CA SER A 116 21.18 21.36 6.65
C SER A 116 20.88 22.82 7.00
N ILE A 117 19.75 23.36 6.56
CA ILE A 117 19.31 24.73 6.88
C ILE A 117 18.30 24.77 8.04
N GLY A 118 18.05 23.65 8.71
CA GLY A 118 17.18 23.57 9.88
C GLY A 118 15.67 23.45 9.58
N GLU A 119 15.28 23.27 8.32
CA GLU A 119 13.88 23.13 7.87
C GLU A 119 13.39 21.69 8.05
N HIS A 120 13.25 21.26 9.33
CA HIS A 120 12.98 19.85 9.66
C HIS A 120 11.57 19.40 9.30
N GLU A 121 10.53 20.22 9.47
CA GLU A 121 9.15 19.86 9.11
C GLU A 121 8.98 19.66 7.58
N PRO A 122 9.41 20.61 6.73
CA PRO A 122 9.39 20.41 5.28
C PRO A 122 10.26 19.25 4.81
N ALA A 123 11.42 19.04 5.45
CA ALA A 123 12.31 17.91 5.16
C ALA A 123 11.61 16.58 5.45
N PHE A 124 10.99 16.46 6.62
CA PHE A 124 10.25 15.27 7.03
C PHE A 124 9.09 14.96 6.09
N LEU A 125 8.25 15.97 5.75
CA LEU A 125 7.14 15.78 4.82
C LEU A 125 7.62 15.38 3.41
N SER A 126 8.66 16.02 2.90
CA SER A 126 9.24 15.68 1.60
C SER A 126 9.80 14.26 1.56
N LEU A 127 10.45 13.84 2.66
CA LEU A 127 10.98 12.49 2.82
C LEU A 127 9.85 11.45 2.95
N TRP A 128 8.76 11.80 3.67
CA TRP A 128 7.59 10.94 3.78
C TRP A 128 6.93 10.68 2.43
N ILE A 129 6.71 11.74 1.62
CA ILE A 129 6.17 11.59 0.26
C ILE A 129 7.04 10.64 -0.56
N PHE A 130 8.36 10.76 -0.42
CA PHE A 130 9.29 9.87 -1.10
C PHE A 130 9.19 8.41 -0.61
N ALA A 131 9.12 8.20 0.71
CA ALA A 131 8.90 6.87 1.29
C ALA A 131 7.58 6.25 0.81
N GLU A 132 6.50 7.05 0.77
CA GLU A 132 5.19 6.58 0.30
C GLU A 132 5.23 6.15 -1.17
N VAL A 133 5.93 6.87 -2.04
CA VAL A 133 6.12 6.48 -3.45
C VAL A 133 6.85 5.14 -3.54
N LEU A 134 7.91 4.93 -2.77
CA LEU A 134 8.65 3.66 -2.74
C LEU A 134 7.79 2.50 -2.20
N MET A 135 7.04 2.74 -1.12
CA MET A 135 6.11 1.74 -0.59
C MET A 135 5.04 1.34 -1.62
N ARG A 136 4.45 2.33 -2.32
CA ARG A 136 3.48 2.06 -3.39
C ARG A 136 4.09 1.26 -4.53
N ARG A 137 5.29 1.63 -4.95
CA ARG A 137 6.03 0.90 -5.99
C ARG A 137 6.32 -0.53 -5.57
N HIS A 138 6.80 -0.75 -4.34
CA HIS A 138 7.04 -2.09 -3.82
C HIS A 138 5.76 -2.91 -3.76
N ALA A 139 4.66 -2.33 -3.28
CA ALA A 139 3.36 -2.99 -3.23
C ALA A 139 2.86 -3.41 -4.63
N ARG A 140 3.04 -2.56 -5.66
CA ARG A 140 2.70 -2.92 -7.05
C ARG A 140 3.55 -4.08 -7.57
N GLN A 141 4.87 -4.07 -7.29
CA GLN A 141 5.77 -5.17 -7.66
C GLN A 141 5.35 -6.48 -6.97
N ALA A 142 4.82 -6.38 -5.76
CA ALA A 142 4.24 -7.48 -5.02
C ALA A 142 2.81 -7.84 -5.46
N LEU A 143 2.28 -7.21 -6.51
CA LEU A 143 0.91 -7.40 -7.02
C LEU A 143 -0.19 -7.08 -5.98
N ILE A 144 0.10 -6.19 -5.04
CA ILE A 144 -0.90 -5.65 -4.11
C ILE A 144 -1.59 -4.48 -4.80
N PRO A 145 -2.88 -4.54 -5.05
CA PRO A 145 -3.61 -3.45 -5.70
C PRO A 145 -3.82 -2.30 -4.70
N ILE A 146 -3.00 -1.28 -4.82
CA ILE A 146 -2.92 -0.17 -3.87
C ILE A 146 -3.29 1.18 -4.47
N ASP A 147 -3.66 1.22 -5.76
CA ASP A 147 -3.76 2.47 -6.52
C ASP A 147 -4.65 3.54 -5.87
N ARG A 148 -5.42 3.17 -4.85
CA ARG A 148 -6.34 4.06 -4.15
C ARG A 148 -6.44 3.82 -2.64
N LEU A 149 -5.54 3.02 -2.07
CA LEU A 149 -5.56 2.78 -0.63
C LEU A 149 -4.96 3.98 0.12
N PRO A 150 -5.61 4.44 1.21
CA PRO A 150 -4.97 5.29 2.19
C PRO A 150 -3.64 4.68 2.64
N THR A 151 -2.63 5.52 2.88
CA THR A 151 -1.28 5.06 3.21
C THR A 151 -1.25 4.08 4.39
N ILE A 152 -2.10 4.32 5.39
CA ILE A 152 -2.20 3.42 6.55
C ILE A 152 -2.64 2.01 6.15
N LEU A 153 -3.61 1.87 5.26
CA LEU A 153 -4.09 0.57 4.78
C LEU A 153 -3.04 -0.10 3.89
N MET A 154 -2.34 0.66 3.06
CA MET A 154 -1.22 0.15 2.27
C MET A 154 -0.13 -0.46 3.17
N ILE A 155 0.27 0.23 4.25
CA ILE A 155 1.26 -0.27 5.20
C ILE A 155 0.77 -1.58 5.85
N HIS A 156 -0.50 -1.66 6.23
CA HIS A 156 -1.09 -2.89 6.76
C HIS A 156 -1.04 -4.02 5.73
N HIS A 157 -1.41 -3.76 4.48
CA HIS A 157 -1.37 -4.78 3.43
C HIS A 157 0.05 -5.28 3.15
N LEU A 158 1.04 -4.38 3.10
CA LEU A 158 2.45 -4.78 2.95
C LEU A 158 2.88 -5.74 4.06
N TYR A 159 2.50 -5.47 5.29
CA TYR A 159 2.82 -6.34 6.43
C TYR A 159 2.04 -7.66 6.38
N ASP A 160 0.73 -7.62 6.17
CA ASP A 160 -0.14 -8.81 6.13
C ASP A 160 0.28 -9.78 5.01
N GLN A 161 0.89 -9.26 3.94
CA GLN A 161 1.43 -10.04 2.83
C GLN A 161 2.89 -10.44 3.02
N SER A 162 3.49 -10.14 4.19
CA SER A 162 4.90 -10.41 4.49
C SER A 162 5.89 -9.73 3.53
N GLU A 163 5.49 -8.64 2.90
CA GLU A 163 6.36 -7.83 2.04
C GLU A 163 7.26 -6.88 2.83
N ILE A 164 6.90 -6.59 4.08
CA ILE A 164 7.71 -5.86 5.04
C ILE A 164 7.77 -6.60 6.38
N SER A 165 8.86 -6.41 7.11
CA SER A 165 9.04 -6.97 8.45
C SER A 165 8.17 -6.26 9.48
N ILE A 166 7.98 -6.88 10.66
CA ILE A 166 7.27 -6.26 11.78
C ILE A 166 7.93 -4.94 12.22
N ASP A 167 9.26 -4.87 12.21
CA ASP A 167 10.01 -3.67 12.55
C ASP A 167 9.78 -2.54 11.54
N GLN A 168 9.78 -2.85 10.24
CA GLN A 168 9.44 -1.89 9.19
C GLN A 168 7.98 -1.40 9.30
N PHE A 169 7.06 -2.32 9.61
CA PHE A 169 5.66 -2.01 9.83
C PHE A 169 5.47 -1.05 11.01
N GLU A 170 6.03 -1.36 12.18
CA GLU A 170 5.92 -0.53 13.39
C GLU A 170 6.52 0.86 13.17
N ARG A 171 7.69 0.93 12.52
CA ARG A 171 8.32 2.21 12.15
C ARG A 171 7.46 3.02 11.18
N ALA A 172 6.92 2.39 10.13
CA ALA A 172 6.07 3.07 9.15
C ALA A 172 4.79 3.61 9.79
N ILE A 173 4.13 2.85 10.68
CA ILE A 173 2.95 3.31 11.43
C ILE A 173 3.28 4.52 12.31
N ALA A 174 4.35 4.43 13.11
CA ALA A 174 4.76 5.53 13.98
C ALA A 174 5.11 6.82 13.20
N LEU A 175 5.82 6.67 12.08
CA LEU A 175 6.18 7.78 11.21
C LEU A 175 4.96 8.37 10.48
N ASN A 176 3.96 7.56 10.12
CA ASN A 176 2.70 8.04 9.55
C ASN A 176 1.90 8.91 10.54
N GLU A 177 1.91 8.56 11.82
CA GLU A 177 1.30 9.40 12.87
C GLU A 177 2.00 10.76 12.98
N ILE A 178 3.34 10.79 12.96
CA ILE A 178 4.11 12.03 12.97
C ILE A 178 3.78 12.88 11.75
N ARG A 179 3.73 12.26 10.57
CA ARG A 179 3.36 12.91 9.30
C ARG A 179 1.98 13.56 9.39
N ASN A 180 1.00 12.86 9.91
CA ASN A 180 -0.34 13.42 10.06
C ASN A 180 -0.34 14.64 10.99
N ARG A 181 0.39 14.59 12.11
CA ARG A 181 0.52 15.74 13.00
C ARG A 181 1.17 16.94 12.31
N VAL A 182 2.29 16.73 11.65
CA VAL A 182 3.01 17.80 10.92
C VAL A 182 2.14 18.38 9.80
N ALA A 183 1.53 17.53 8.96
CA ALA A 183 0.72 17.96 7.83
C ALA A 183 -0.54 18.75 8.23
N HIS A 184 -1.10 18.47 9.42
CA HIS A 184 -2.26 19.19 9.96
C HIS A 184 -1.90 20.35 10.89
N GLY A 185 -0.62 20.68 11.01
CA GLY A 185 -0.16 21.79 11.86
C GLY A 185 -0.33 21.54 13.38
N PHE A 186 -0.44 20.28 13.80
CA PHE A 186 -0.50 19.97 15.23
C PHE A 186 0.89 20.14 15.87
N PRO A 187 0.96 20.60 17.14
CA PRO A 187 2.23 20.78 17.82
C PRO A 187 3.07 19.49 17.85
N VAL A 188 4.31 19.58 17.38
CA VAL A 188 5.30 18.48 17.41
C VAL A 188 6.36 18.69 18.50
N LYS A 189 6.11 19.60 19.48
CA LYS A 189 7.09 19.97 20.53
C LYS A 189 7.61 18.80 21.37
N SER A 190 6.85 17.70 21.46
CA SER A 190 7.25 16.47 22.16
C SER A 190 7.91 15.43 21.23
N ILE A 191 8.04 15.73 19.95
CA ILE A 191 8.55 14.80 18.94
C ILE A 191 9.95 15.27 18.53
N ASN A 192 10.92 14.39 18.61
CA ASN A 192 12.25 14.64 18.06
C ASN A 192 12.20 14.41 16.53
N LEU A 193 11.97 15.50 15.75
CA LEU A 193 11.91 15.42 14.31
C LEU A 193 13.22 14.97 13.65
N ASN A 194 14.38 15.26 14.26
CA ASN A 194 15.66 14.77 13.74
C ASN A 194 15.71 13.23 13.81
N GLU A 195 15.33 12.65 14.94
CA GLU A 195 15.25 11.21 15.11
C GLU A 195 14.22 10.58 14.16
N ALA A 196 13.07 11.24 13.96
CA ALA A 196 12.05 10.80 13.03
C ALA A 196 12.56 10.82 11.57
N ILE A 197 13.32 11.86 11.18
CA ILE A 197 13.96 11.97 9.88
C ILE A 197 14.98 10.83 9.68
N GLU A 198 15.82 10.55 10.66
CA GLU A 198 16.80 9.46 10.61
C GLU A 198 16.09 8.09 10.42
N LYS A 199 15.06 7.81 11.22
CA LYS A 199 14.26 6.57 11.07
C LYS A 199 13.61 6.46 9.70
N LEU A 200 13.12 7.59 9.16
CA LEU A 200 12.49 7.62 7.85
C LEU A 200 13.51 7.47 6.71
N LEU A 201 14.72 8.04 6.85
CA LEU A 201 15.83 7.83 5.90
C LEU A 201 16.21 6.34 5.83
N ASN A 202 16.35 5.69 6.99
CA ASN A 202 16.65 4.27 7.05
C ASN A 202 15.55 3.44 6.37
N LEU A 203 14.28 3.75 6.62
CA LEU A 203 13.16 3.07 5.96
C LEU A 203 13.18 3.26 4.44
N VAL A 204 13.48 4.46 3.96
CA VAL A 204 13.64 4.76 2.52
C VAL A 204 14.79 3.95 1.91
N ASP A 205 15.94 3.87 2.59
CA ASP A 205 17.09 3.14 2.08
C ASP A 205 16.82 1.62 2.02
N GLU A 206 16.07 1.08 2.99
CA GLU A 206 15.61 -0.30 2.97
C GLU A 206 14.70 -0.56 1.76
N PHE A 207 13.71 0.29 1.48
CA PHE A 207 12.85 0.14 0.29
C PHE A 207 13.62 0.25 -1.01
N ILE A 208 14.61 1.16 -1.10
CA ILE A 208 15.48 1.25 -2.27
C ILE A 208 16.29 -0.06 -2.47
N ALA A 209 16.76 -0.67 -1.37
CA ALA A 209 17.49 -1.92 -1.43
C ALA A 209 16.60 -3.13 -1.81
N MET A 210 15.30 -3.07 -1.56
CA MET A 210 14.32 -4.10 -1.94
C MET A 210 13.92 -4.01 -3.43
N GLU A 211 14.21 -2.88 -4.09
CA GLU A 211 13.89 -2.73 -5.52
C GLU A 211 14.70 -3.73 -6.35
N LYS A 212 13.96 -4.57 -7.09
CA LYS A 212 14.58 -5.47 -8.08
C LYS A 212 15.13 -4.63 -9.24
N PRO A 213 16.34 -4.95 -9.74
CA PRO A 213 16.95 -4.25 -10.87
C PRO A 213 16.11 -4.38 -12.16
#